data_5345aee84beabc53450fb935ac02a1a2
#
_entry.id   5345aee84beabc53450fb935ac02a1a2
#
_cell.length_a   1.000
_cell.length_b   1.000
_cell.length_c   1.000
_cell.angle_alpha   90.00
_cell.angle_beta   90.00
_cell.angle_gamma   90.00
#
_symmetry.space_group_name_H-M   'P 1'
#
loop_
_entity.id
_entity.type
_entity.pdbx_description
1 polymer ?
#
loop_
_entity_poly.entity_id
_entity_poly.type
_entity_poly.pdbx_seq_one_letter_code
_entity_poly.pdbx_strand_id
1 'polypeptide(L)'
;FTLPLTEGKRETAEEQNPLSEAGFNTPGNAETRNNTCGPDEETHEHQATQTSGASRDTRKPTILIAEDTDSNYVLVKAILGKSYHLERAKDGMEAVTMFEELHPDLILMDMKMPNLSGLDATKIIRELSPGIPVIALTAYAYEHDRQAALDAGCNDFLTKPYTQEILKELINKYLKQTGVSSPG
;
A
#
# COMPACT_ATOMS: atom_id res chain seq x y z
N PHE A 1 -41.63 31.80 23.33
CA PHE A 1 -41.22 32.81 22.33
C PHE A 1 -40.97 32.11 21.04
N THR A 2 -41.76 32.50 20.06
CA THR A 2 -41.96 31.90 18.74
C THR A 2 -40.92 32.41 17.74
N LEU A 3 -40.56 31.56 16.83
CA LEU A 3 -39.76 31.63 15.64
C LEU A 3 -39.85 32.95 14.79
N PRO A 4 -38.98 33.14 13.77
CA PRO A 4 -39.41 32.64 12.48
C PRO A 4 -38.33 31.93 11.61
N LEU A 5 -38.83 31.04 10.75
CA LEU A 5 -38.29 30.50 9.55
C LEU A 5 -37.90 31.58 8.54
N THR A 6 -36.74 31.44 7.89
CA THR A 6 -36.49 32.05 6.59
C THR A 6 -36.05 30.97 5.60
N GLU A 7 -36.96 30.71 4.69
CA GLU A 7 -36.67 30.11 3.38
C GLU A 7 -35.80 31.07 2.57
N GLY A 8 -34.92 30.55 1.78
CA GLY A 8 -34.16 31.33 0.80
C GLY A 8 -33.23 30.48 -0.03
N LYS A 9 -33.80 30.02 -1.12
CA LYS A 9 -33.40 30.02 -2.51
C LYS A 9 -32.29 29.10 -2.98
N ARG A 10 -32.76 28.16 -3.79
CA ARG A 10 -32.02 27.52 -4.90
C ARG A 10 -31.54 28.56 -5.90
N GLU A 11 -30.31 28.46 -6.30
CA GLU A 11 -29.88 28.94 -7.60
C GLU A 11 -29.12 27.84 -8.32
N THR A 12 -29.75 27.36 -9.36
CA THR A 12 -29.23 26.57 -10.45
C THR A 12 -28.44 27.51 -11.38
N ALA A 13 -27.25 27.13 -11.75
CA ALA A 13 -26.60 27.65 -12.95
C ALA A 13 -25.97 26.48 -13.72
N GLU A 14 -26.69 26.04 -14.74
CA GLU A 14 -26.14 25.44 -15.95
C GLU A 14 -25.43 26.53 -16.74
N GLU A 15 -24.25 26.20 -17.28
CA GLU A 15 -23.79 26.68 -18.60
C GLU A 15 -22.54 25.93 -18.99
N GLN A 16 -22.67 24.95 -19.90
CA GLN A 16 -22.46 25.08 -21.34
C GLN A 16 -20.97 25.00 -21.75
N ASN A 17 -20.66 23.84 -22.29
CA ASN A 17 -19.54 23.52 -23.16
C ASN A 17 -19.69 24.25 -24.51
N PRO A 18 -18.64 24.66 -25.18
CA PRO A 18 -18.59 24.34 -26.59
C PRO A 18 -17.27 23.70 -27.05
N LEU A 19 -17.46 22.69 -27.86
CA LEU A 19 -16.60 22.10 -28.84
C LEU A 19 -15.85 23.11 -29.71
N SER A 20 -14.60 22.83 -30.07
CA SER A 20 -14.08 23.18 -31.38
C SER A 20 -13.11 22.13 -31.89
N GLU A 21 -13.55 21.50 -32.94
CA GLU A 21 -12.80 20.68 -33.88
C GLU A 21 -11.81 21.51 -34.69
N ALA A 22 -10.69 20.93 -35.06
CA ALA A 22 -9.98 21.06 -36.33
C ALA A 22 -8.68 20.28 -36.18
N GLY A 23 -8.34 19.27 -36.93
CA GLY A 23 -8.56 19.03 -38.34
C GLY A 23 -7.23 18.84 -39.05
N PHE A 24 -7.01 17.64 -39.60
CA PHE A 24 -6.22 17.38 -40.81
C PHE A 24 -4.67 17.44 -40.76
N ASN A 25 -3.97 16.32 -40.98
CA ASN A 25 -3.46 15.86 -42.29
C ASN A 25 -2.49 14.69 -42.17
N THR A 26 -2.79 13.61 -42.82
CA THR A 26 -1.86 12.70 -43.51
C THR A 26 -1.83 13.14 -44.98
N PRO A 27 -0.86 12.76 -45.83
CA PRO A 27 -0.34 11.45 -46.10
C PRO A 27 1.12 11.38 -46.65
N GLY A 28 1.64 10.16 -46.82
CA GLY A 28 2.38 9.93 -48.06
C GLY A 28 3.68 9.11 -48.00
N ASN A 29 3.57 7.90 -48.52
CA ASN A 29 4.48 7.18 -49.43
C ASN A 29 5.84 6.67 -48.92
N ALA A 30 5.96 5.38 -48.81
CA ALA A 30 6.35 4.38 -49.86
C ALA A 30 7.81 4.56 -50.39
N GLU A 31 8.62 3.57 -50.15
CA GLU A 31 9.26 2.77 -51.19
C GLU A 31 10.20 1.68 -50.64
N THR A 32 9.85 0.52 -51.02
CA THR A 32 10.50 -0.75 -51.31
C THR A 32 12.00 -0.65 -51.57
N ARG A 33 12.79 -1.56 -50.99
CA ARG A 33 13.81 -2.32 -51.72
C ARG A 33 14.22 -3.60 -51.00
N ASN A 34 14.00 -4.70 -51.68
CA ASN A 34 14.51 -6.05 -51.49
C ASN A 34 16.05 -6.05 -51.38
N ASN A 35 16.61 -6.92 -50.58
CA ASN A 35 17.63 -7.79 -51.05
C ASN A 35 17.73 -9.09 -50.24
N THR A 36 17.67 -10.17 -50.99
CA THR A 36 17.81 -11.58 -50.67
C THR A 36 19.24 -11.93 -50.30
N CYS A 37 19.48 -12.79 -49.34
CA CYS A 37 20.24 -14.04 -49.49
C CYS A 37 20.19 -14.84 -48.17
N GLY A 38 19.82 -16.11 -48.27
CA GLY A 38 19.78 -17.07 -47.17
C GLY A 38 21.13 -17.82 -47.02
N PRO A 39 21.14 -19.07 -46.54
CA PRO A 39 20.82 -19.49 -45.17
C PRO A 39 22.06 -20.12 -44.50
N ASP A 40 22.17 -20.06 -43.17
CA ASP A 40 22.99 -21.03 -42.44
C ASP A 40 22.26 -21.42 -41.15
N GLU A 41 21.96 -22.68 -41.09
CA GLU A 41 21.44 -23.40 -39.93
C GLU A 41 22.49 -23.44 -38.82
N GLU A 42 22.16 -22.90 -37.64
CA GLU A 42 22.73 -23.42 -36.40
C GLU A 42 21.60 -23.49 -35.34
N THR A 43 21.19 -24.72 -35.12
CA THR A 43 20.35 -25.15 -34.03
C THR A 43 21.07 -24.97 -32.71
N HIS A 44 20.69 -23.93 -31.96
CA HIS A 44 20.99 -23.88 -30.53
C HIS A 44 19.70 -24.18 -29.75
N GLU A 45 19.62 -25.43 -29.29
CA GLU A 45 18.72 -25.87 -28.25
C GLU A 45 18.90 -24.95 -27.02
N HIS A 46 17.95 -24.05 -26.81
CA HIS A 46 17.82 -23.36 -25.53
C HIS A 46 17.15 -24.35 -24.56
N GLN A 47 17.98 -25.07 -23.83
CA GLN A 47 17.56 -25.73 -22.61
C GLN A 47 17.03 -24.66 -21.67
N ALA A 48 15.73 -24.66 -21.52
CA ALA A 48 15.06 -23.96 -20.44
C ALA A 48 15.49 -24.59 -19.10
N THR A 49 16.55 -24.10 -18.51
CA THR A 49 16.88 -24.38 -17.13
C THR A 49 15.81 -23.76 -16.24
N GLN A 50 14.81 -24.58 -15.89
CA GLN A 50 13.94 -24.31 -14.77
C GLN A 50 14.79 -24.32 -13.50
N THR A 51 15.33 -23.18 -13.12
CA THR A 51 15.86 -22.97 -11.78
C THR A 51 14.69 -22.58 -10.87
N SER A 52 13.92 -23.59 -10.46
CA SER A 52 13.08 -23.51 -9.27
C SER A 52 13.97 -23.57 -8.03
N GLY A 53 14.78 -22.54 -7.83
CA GLY A 53 15.49 -22.26 -6.61
C GLY A 53 14.79 -21.06 -5.96
N ALA A 54 13.90 -21.32 -5.01
CA ALA A 54 13.44 -20.29 -4.09
C ALA A 54 14.68 -19.77 -3.33
N SER A 55 15.32 -18.74 -3.87
CA SER A 55 16.31 -17.96 -3.13
C SER A 55 15.58 -17.41 -1.91
N ARG A 56 15.86 -17.98 -0.73
CA ARG A 56 15.42 -17.37 0.53
C ARG A 56 16.04 -16.00 0.55
N ASP A 57 15.22 -14.99 0.37
CA ASP A 57 15.63 -13.60 0.50
C ASP A 57 16.18 -13.41 1.92
N THR A 58 17.50 -13.26 2.04
CA THR A 58 18.20 -13.13 3.32
C THR A 58 18.16 -11.70 3.85
N ARG A 59 17.48 -10.78 3.14
CA ARG A 59 17.30 -9.42 3.62
C ARG A 59 16.40 -9.39 4.86
N LYS A 60 16.66 -8.43 5.76
CA LYS A 60 15.71 -8.17 6.85
C LYS A 60 14.40 -7.65 6.27
N PRO A 61 13.26 -8.20 6.69
CA PRO A 61 11.97 -7.69 6.26
C PRO A 61 11.81 -6.21 6.63
N THR A 62 11.22 -5.43 5.72
CA THR A 62 10.91 -4.02 5.93
C THR A 62 9.51 -3.85 6.47
N ILE A 63 9.37 -3.20 7.62
CA ILE A 63 8.09 -2.89 8.25
C ILE A 63 7.89 -1.37 8.22
N LEU A 64 6.82 -0.93 7.58
CA LEU A 64 6.37 0.46 7.65
C LEU A 64 5.52 0.65 8.91
N ILE A 65 5.86 1.63 9.72
CA ILE A 65 5.16 1.96 10.96
C ILE A 65 4.52 3.34 10.79
N ALA A 66 3.21 3.38 10.62
CA ALA A 66 2.43 4.61 10.61
C ALA A 66 1.98 4.93 12.06
N GLU A 67 2.64 5.90 12.67
CA GLU A 67 2.45 6.28 14.07
C GLU A 67 2.88 7.74 14.27
N ASP A 68 1.97 8.61 14.65
CA ASP A 68 2.20 10.05 14.85
C ASP A 68 2.95 10.36 16.15
N THR A 69 2.75 9.53 17.18
CA THR A 69 3.30 9.74 18.50
C THR A 69 4.72 9.18 18.66
N ASP A 70 5.68 10.04 18.96
CA ASP A 70 7.10 9.65 19.07
C ASP A 70 7.35 8.56 20.12
N SER A 71 6.70 8.63 21.29
CA SER A 71 6.87 7.62 22.34
C SER A 71 6.40 6.23 21.92
N ASN A 72 5.32 6.14 21.17
CA ASN A 72 4.80 4.87 20.65
C ASN A 72 5.76 4.29 19.58
N TYR A 73 6.24 5.15 18.67
CA TYR A 73 7.23 4.72 17.69
C TYR A 73 8.53 4.24 18.35
N VAL A 74 9.06 4.95 19.35
CA VAL A 74 10.27 4.55 20.09
C VAL A 74 10.09 3.18 20.74
N LEU A 75 8.91 2.90 21.30
CA LEU A 75 8.58 1.59 21.87
C LEU A 75 8.63 0.48 20.81
N VAL A 76 7.95 0.68 19.67
CA VAL A 76 7.97 -0.29 18.55
C VAL A 76 9.39 -0.50 18.04
N LYS A 77 10.15 0.58 17.87
CA LYS A 77 11.54 0.53 17.43
C LYS A 77 12.44 -0.25 18.40
N ALA A 78 12.25 -0.07 19.71
CA ALA A 78 12.99 -0.83 20.71
C ALA A 78 12.70 -2.33 20.66
N ILE A 79 11.44 -2.71 20.35
CA ILE A 79 11.01 -4.10 20.24
C ILE A 79 11.51 -4.76 18.96
N LEU A 80 11.40 -4.08 17.82
CA LEU A 80 11.54 -4.67 16.47
C LEU A 80 12.85 -4.34 15.77
N GLY A 81 13.53 -3.24 16.12
CA GLY A 81 14.64 -2.68 15.35
C GLY A 81 15.87 -3.59 15.20
N LYS A 82 16.03 -4.61 16.06
CA LYS A 82 17.13 -5.58 15.92
C LYS A 82 16.85 -6.60 14.80
N SER A 83 15.58 -6.93 14.60
CA SER A 83 15.16 -8.03 13.72
C SER A 83 14.68 -7.54 12.34
N TYR A 84 14.15 -6.33 12.25
CA TYR A 84 13.48 -5.80 11.05
C TYR A 84 14.11 -4.47 10.61
N HIS A 85 13.97 -4.15 9.34
CA HIS A 85 14.18 -2.79 8.84
C HIS A 85 12.92 -1.99 9.09
N LEU A 86 13.02 -0.85 9.78
CA LEU A 86 11.86 -0.08 10.20
C LEU A 86 11.87 1.30 9.58
N GLU A 87 10.80 1.63 8.91
CA GLU A 87 10.52 2.95 8.36
C GLU A 87 9.31 3.54 9.06
N ARG A 88 9.27 4.87 9.24
CA ARG A 88 8.20 5.55 9.96
C ARG A 88 7.49 6.56 9.08
N ALA A 89 6.17 6.47 9.04
CA ALA A 89 5.27 7.52 8.61
C ALA A 89 4.60 8.18 9.81
N LYS A 90 4.42 9.51 9.79
CA LYS A 90 3.83 10.28 10.91
C LYS A 90 2.34 10.54 10.73
N ASP A 91 1.81 10.24 9.57
CA ASP A 91 0.37 10.31 9.30
C ASP A 91 -0.01 9.33 8.16
N GLY A 92 -1.31 9.24 7.88
CA GLY A 92 -1.79 8.32 6.87
C GLY A 92 -1.40 8.70 5.44
N MET A 93 -1.20 9.98 5.13
CA MET A 93 -0.77 10.43 3.81
C MET A 93 0.68 10.03 3.55
N GLU A 94 1.55 10.28 4.53
CA GLU A 94 2.95 9.85 4.49
C GLU A 94 3.05 8.32 4.39
N ALA A 95 2.17 7.59 5.11
CA ALA A 95 2.12 6.13 5.03
C ALA A 95 1.79 5.61 3.63
N VAL A 96 0.85 6.23 2.92
CA VAL A 96 0.51 5.86 1.54
C VAL A 96 1.69 6.16 0.61
N THR A 97 2.30 7.34 0.71
CA THR A 97 3.46 7.72 -0.12
C THR A 97 4.64 6.78 0.10
N MET A 98 5.00 6.53 1.36
CA MET A 98 6.11 5.64 1.71
C MET A 98 5.82 4.18 1.33
N PHE A 99 4.55 3.75 1.36
CA PHE A 99 4.17 2.43 0.88
C PHE A 99 4.52 2.25 -0.60
N GLU A 100 4.19 3.23 -1.45
CA GLU A 100 4.49 3.18 -2.89
C GLU A 100 5.99 3.23 -3.19
N GLU A 101 6.77 3.96 -2.39
CA GLU A 101 8.22 4.09 -2.59
C GLU A 101 9.01 2.87 -2.07
N LEU A 102 8.65 2.37 -0.90
CA LEU A 102 9.45 1.38 -0.17
C LEU A 102 9.04 -0.08 -0.44
N HIS A 103 7.80 -0.31 -0.87
CA HIS A 103 7.23 -1.65 -1.00
C HIS A 103 7.50 -2.52 0.24
N PRO A 104 7.01 -2.13 1.43
CA PRO A 104 7.28 -2.84 2.67
C PRO A 104 6.69 -4.25 2.67
N ASP A 105 7.23 -5.13 3.52
CA ASP A 105 6.73 -6.50 3.68
C ASP A 105 5.51 -6.59 4.61
N LEU A 106 5.32 -5.58 5.48
CA LEU A 106 4.22 -5.48 6.43
C LEU A 106 4.03 -4.02 6.87
N ILE A 107 2.81 -3.65 7.20
CA ILE A 107 2.46 -2.32 7.73
C ILE A 107 1.87 -2.46 9.13
N LEU A 108 2.40 -1.70 10.09
CA LEU A 108 1.75 -1.42 11.38
C LEU A 108 1.10 -0.05 11.26
N MET A 109 -0.23 0.02 11.35
CA MET A 109 -1.01 1.22 11.07
C MET A 109 -1.78 1.68 12.32
N ASP A 110 -1.41 2.82 12.89
CA ASP A 110 -2.27 3.46 13.89
C ASP A 110 -3.57 3.95 13.24
N MET A 111 -4.68 3.63 13.86
CA MET A 111 -5.99 4.00 13.34
C MET A 111 -6.29 5.49 13.52
N LYS A 112 -5.67 6.15 14.52
CA LYS A 112 -5.91 7.56 14.85
C LYS A 112 -4.67 8.39 14.60
N MET A 113 -4.61 8.99 13.44
CA MET A 113 -3.53 9.91 13.04
C MET A 113 -4.11 11.21 12.49
N PRO A 114 -3.35 12.31 12.51
CA PRO A 114 -3.74 13.57 11.88
C PRO A 114 -3.77 13.44 10.35
N ASN A 115 -4.32 14.45 9.67
CA ASN A 115 -4.43 14.58 8.22
C ASN A 115 -5.27 13.46 7.58
N LEU A 116 -4.72 12.28 7.43
CA LEU A 116 -5.41 11.10 6.92
C LEU A 116 -5.42 10.01 8.00
N SER A 117 -6.60 9.50 8.33
CA SER A 117 -6.73 8.43 9.34
C SER A 117 -6.12 7.12 8.83
N GLY A 118 -5.71 6.24 9.76
CA GLY A 118 -5.19 4.92 9.39
C GLY A 118 -6.23 4.05 8.67
N LEU A 119 -7.52 4.24 8.95
CA LEU A 119 -8.60 3.55 8.23
C LEU A 119 -8.64 3.95 6.76
N ASP A 120 -8.57 5.24 6.48
CA ASP A 120 -8.64 5.74 5.10
C ASP A 120 -7.33 5.47 4.34
N ALA A 121 -6.18 5.59 5.01
CA ALA A 121 -4.89 5.18 4.46
C ALA A 121 -4.89 3.69 4.08
N THR A 122 -5.45 2.83 4.94
CA THR A 122 -5.56 1.39 4.66
C THR A 122 -6.42 1.11 3.44
N LYS A 123 -7.56 1.79 3.26
CA LYS A 123 -8.40 1.64 2.06
C LYS A 123 -7.63 1.97 0.79
N ILE A 124 -6.90 3.09 0.77
CA ILE A 124 -6.08 3.50 -0.36
C ILE A 124 -4.99 2.44 -0.65
N ILE A 125 -4.28 1.99 0.37
CA ILE A 125 -3.24 0.96 0.23
C ILE A 125 -3.84 -0.35 -0.31
N ARG A 126 -5.06 -0.72 0.10
CA ARG A 126 -5.76 -1.91 -0.42
C ARG A 126 -6.11 -1.81 -1.90
N GLU A 127 -6.45 -0.64 -2.39
CA GLU A 127 -6.67 -0.39 -3.82
C GLU A 127 -5.38 -0.57 -4.63
N LEU A 128 -4.24 -0.13 -4.07
CA LEU A 128 -2.92 -0.27 -4.69
C LEU A 128 -2.35 -1.69 -4.57
N SER A 129 -2.55 -2.34 -3.43
CA SER A 129 -2.02 -3.68 -3.14
C SER A 129 -2.94 -4.48 -2.22
N PRO A 130 -3.78 -5.36 -2.78
CA PRO A 130 -4.69 -6.19 -1.97
C PRO A 130 -3.97 -7.17 -1.02
N GLY A 131 -2.73 -7.54 -1.32
CA GLY A 131 -2.01 -8.63 -0.65
C GLY A 131 -1.07 -8.22 0.50
N ILE A 132 -0.75 -6.93 0.67
CA ILE A 132 0.15 -6.48 1.74
C ILE A 132 -0.47 -6.71 3.13
N PRO A 133 0.23 -7.33 4.11
CA PRO A 133 -0.28 -7.41 5.46
C PRO A 133 -0.35 -6.04 6.14
N VAL A 134 -1.54 -5.66 6.62
CA VAL A 134 -1.76 -4.45 7.42
C VAL A 134 -2.32 -4.86 8.77
N ILE A 135 -1.61 -4.52 9.85
CA ILE A 135 -2.01 -4.74 11.23
C ILE A 135 -2.41 -3.40 11.84
N ALA A 136 -3.66 -3.28 12.24
CA ALA A 136 -4.16 -2.08 12.90
C ALA A 136 -3.64 -1.97 14.34
N LEU A 137 -3.11 -0.80 14.71
CA LEU A 137 -2.82 -0.44 16.09
C LEU A 137 -3.92 0.47 16.62
N THR A 138 -4.62 0.09 17.67
CA THR A 138 -5.75 0.87 18.19
C THR A 138 -5.63 1.11 19.68
N ALA A 139 -6.03 2.31 20.15
CA ALA A 139 -6.13 2.62 21.57
C ALA A 139 -7.41 2.04 22.21
N TYR A 140 -8.36 1.57 21.42
CA TYR A 140 -9.66 1.12 21.88
C TYR A 140 -9.93 -0.33 21.50
N ALA A 141 -10.41 -1.10 22.47
CA ALA A 141 -10.78 -2.51 22.29
C ALA A 141 -12.29 -2.69 21.99
N TYR A 142 -12.96 -1.63 21.51
CA TYR A 142 -14.40 -1.75 21.20
C TYR A 142 -14.60 -2.54 19.92
N GLU A 143 -15.64 -3.35 19.89
CA GLU A 143 -15.96 -4.21 18.75
C GLU A 143 -16.19 -3.41 17.46
N HIS A 144 -16.77 -2.20 17.55
CA HIS A 144 -16.97 -1.35 16.37
C HIS A 144 -15.66 -0.82 15.78
N ASP A 145 -14.62 -0.53 16.60
CA ASP A 145 -13.30 -0.09 16.11
C ASP A 145 -12.58 -1.25 15.42
N ARG A 146 -12.71 -2.44 15.98
CA ARG A 146 -12.20 -3.67 15.38
C ARG A 146 -12.85 -3.93 14.02
N GLN A 147 -14.19 -3.88 13.98
CA GLN A 147 -14.92 -4.11 12.74
C GLN A 147 -14.56 -3.07 11.68
N ALA A 148 -14.48 -1.79 12.06
CA ALA A 148 -14.06 -0.73 11.15
C ALA A 148 -12.65 -0.96 10.55
N ALA A 149 -11.70 -1.45 11.34
CA ALA A 149 -10.36 -1.80 10.85
C ALA A 149 -10.39 -2.97 9.85
N LEU A 150 -11.18 -4.01 10.14
CA LEU A 150 -11.34 -5.15 9.23
C LEU A 150 -12.07 -4.75 7.94
N ASP A 151 -13.11 -3.94 8.03
CA ASP A 151 -13.87 -3.41 6.88
C ASP A 151 -13.01 -2.49 6.00
N ALA A 152 -12.04 -1.77 6.60
CA ALA A 152 -11.05 -1.00 5.86
C ALA A 152 -10.02 -1.88 5.15
N GLY A 153 -9.97 -3.18 5.47
CA GLY A 153 -9.07 -4.15 4.86
C GLY A 153 -7.83 -4.50 5.69
N CYS A 154 -7.79 -4.16 6.99
CA CYS A 154 -6.73 -4.67 7.87
C CYS A 154 -6.82 -6.19 8.01
N ASN A 155 -5.67 -6.86 8.07
CA ASN A 155 -5.60 -8.32 8.24
C ASN A 155 -5.80 -8.73 9.70
N ASP A 156 -5.40 -7.87 10.62
CA ASP A 156 -5.52 -8.10 12.05
C ASP A 156 -5.46 -6.76 12.81
N PHE A 157 -5.66 -6.80 14.13
CA PHE A 157 -5.58 -5.62 14.97
C PHE A 157 -4.87 -5.93 16.28
N LEU A 158 -4.26 -4.91 16.89
CA LEU A 158 -3.58 -4.99 18.17
C LEU A 158 -3.95 -3.78 19.03
N THR A 159 -4.50 -4.05 20.22
CA THR A 159 -4.92 -2.99 21.15
C THR A 159 -3.74 -2.51 21.98
N LYS A 160 -3.54 -1.21 22.05
CA LYS A 160 -2.57 -0.55 22.95
C LYS A 160 -3.15 -0.53 24.39
N PRO A 161 -2.34 -0.83 25.44
CA PRO A 161 -0.95 -1.26 25.39
C PRO A 161 -0.80 -2.76 25.05
N TYR A 162 0.22 -3.10 24.30
CA TYR A 162 0.56 -4.48 23.93
C TYR A 162 1.93 -4.88 24.45
N THR A 163 2.15 -6.19 24.58
CA THR A 163 3.47 -6.70 24.96
C THR A 163 4.34 -6.98 23.73
N GLN A 164 5.64 -7.06 23.95
CA GLN A 164 6.61 -7.36 22.89
C GLN A 164 6.35 -8.73 22.25
N GLU A 165 5.94 -9.70 23.07
CA GLU A 165 5.67 -11.08 22.63
C GLU A 165 4.50 -11.11 21.66
N ILE A 166 3.37 -10.50 22.01
CA ILE A 166 2.17 -10.45 21.17
C ILE A 166 2.45 -9.73 19.84
N LEU A 167 3.16 -8.59 19.89
CA LEU A 167 3.52 -7.86 18.67
C LEU A 167 4.39 -8.69 17.74
N LYS A 168 5.44 -9.35 18.26
CA LYS A 168 6.33 -10.21 17.48
C LYS A 168 5.63 -11.44 16.92
N GLU A 169 4.79 -12.09 17.71
CA GLU A 169 4.01 -13.24 17.27
C GLU A 169 3.11 -12.89 16.09
N LEU A 170 2.41 -11.75 16.19
CA LEU A 170 1.51 -11.30 15.16
C LEU A 170 2.26 -10.95 13.85
N ILE A 171 3.38 -10.24 13.93
CA ILE A 171 4.22 -9.93 12.78
C ILE A 171 4.74 -11.22 12.12
N ASN A 172 5.26 -12.15 12.92
CA ASN A 172 5.78 -13.42 12.42
C ASN A 172 4.71 -14.26 11.72
N LYS A 173 3.47 -14.23 12.22
CA LYS A 173 2.32 -14.89 11.60
C LYS A 173 2.13 -14.43 10.16
N TYR A 174 2.13 -13.11 9.95
CA TYR A 174 1.86 -12.54 8.62
C TYR A 174 3.06 -12.58 7.68
N LEU A 175 4.28 -12.36 8.15
CA LEU A 175 5.49 -12.47 7.32
C LEU A 175 5.71 -13.88 6.80
N LYS A 176 5.40 -14.91 7.60
CA LYS A 176 5.48 -16.31 7.13
C LYS A 176 4.48 -16.62 6.01
N GLN A 177 3.31 -15.99 6.03
CA GLN A 177 2.29 -16.15 4.98
C GLN A 177 2.72 -15.52 3.65
N THR A 178 3.49 -14.43 3.69
CA THR A 178 4.04 -13.76 2.50
C THR A 178 5.33 -14.42 1.98
N GLY A 179 5.82 -15.49 2.62
CA GLY A 179 7.05 -16.19 2.22
C GLY A 179 8.34 -15.47 2.64
N VAL A 180 8.26 -14.40 3.40
CA VAL A 180 9.40 -13.67 3.94
C VAL A 180 9.87 -14.35 5.23
N SER A 181 11.14 -14.73 5.27
CA SER A 181 11.71 -15.39 6.47
C SER A 181 11.85 -14.41 7.62
N SER A 182 11.16 -14.70 8.73
CA SER A 182 11.39 -13.98 9.98
C SER A 182 12.81 -14.25 10.49
N PRO A 183 13.55 -13.24 10.95
CA PRO A 183 14.79 -13.45 11.66
C PRO A 183 14.49 -14.16 13.00
N GLY A 184 15.21 -15.28 13.25
CA GLY A 184 15.13 -16.07 14.48
C GLY A 184 15.62 -15.32 15.72
#